data_c6aa65ad6e294cec50ae6ec371152213
#
_entry.id   c6aa65ad6e294cec50ae6ec371152213
#
_cell.length_a   1.000
_cell.length_b   1.000
_cell.length_c   1.000
_cell.angle_alpha   90.00
_cell.angle_beta   90.00
_cell.angle_gamma   90.00
#
_symmetry.space_group_name_H-M   'P 1'
#
loop_
_entity.id
_entity.type
_entity.pdbx_description
1 polymer ?
#
loop_
_entity_poly.entity_id
_entity_poly.type
_entity_poly.pdbx_seq_one_letter_code
_entity_poly.pdbx_strand_id
1 'polypeptide(L)'
;MTLHLRCADTSVVLDLPDDRFPVVRHWGPDLGDVSGDDLSDAALAAKTSLGTNTAWITNDLPILPLAHLGWNARPAVTLSRTDGSAFSPHPTAFTHEEGSEDTPAGTALVVRSSGTDTAHELTLGTELRLEACGLVRLRAWVRNDRPESDGEHGADLVVGELTPVLPLPDSADELLDTTGHHVQERRLVRTPFTPGTRLRESWEGRPGHDAVTWLAAGPTGFGWRSGRVHGVHAAWSGNVRHLAMNPASGRKLLGAGELLLPGEVSLAPGQTYTSPWTVFSWGEGLDALAQRSHAWLRSRPSHPTRPRPVLLNTWEAVYFDHDL
;
A
#
# COMPACT_ATOMS: atom_id res chain seq x y z
N MET A 1 18.00 4.49 -12.46
CA MET A 1 17.31 5.68 -13.01
C MET A 1 16.46 6.28 -11.91
N THR A 2 16.46 7.61 -11.73
CA THR A 2 15.56 8.30 -10.79
C THR A 2 14.44 8.99 -11.56
N LEU A 3 13.20 8.80 -11.12
CA LEU A 3 11.99 9.31 -11.75
C LEU A 3 11.24 10.24 -10.79
N HIS A 4 10.76 11.38 -11.31
CA HIS A 4 9.93 12.32 -10.55
C HIS A 4 8.53 12.43 -11.17
N LEU A 5 7.54 11.89 -10.47
CA LEU A 5 6.12 12.00 -10.84
C LEU A 5 5.49 13.16 -10.08
N ARG A 6 4.70 13.99 -10.79
CA ARG A 6 4.01 15.16 -10.21
C ARG A 6 2.57 15.23 -10.67
N CYS A 7 1.64 15.31 -9.75
CA CYS A 7 0.23 15.59 -9.99
C CYS A 7 -0.35 16.42 -8.86
N ALA A 8 -1.15 17.42 -9.18
CA ALA A 8 -1.69 18.37 -8.22
C ALA A 8 -0.55 18.98 -7.38
N ASP A 9 -0.66 18.88 -6.06
CA ASP A 9 0.34 19.34 -5.09
C ASP A 9 1.16 18.16 -4.50
N THR A 10 1.29 17.07 -5.26
CA THR A 10 1.97 15.83 -4.82
C THR A 10 3.12 15.49 -5.74
N SER A 11 4.27 15.20 -5.14
CA SER A 11 5.42 14.59 -5.79
C SER A 11 5.63 13.16 -5.28
N VAL A 12 6.04 12.28 -6.20
CA VAL A 12 6.58 10.96 -5.90
C VAL A 12 7.93 10.82 -6.60
N VAL A 13 8.99 10.61 -5.83
CA VAL A 13 10.35 10.37 -6.37
C VAL A 13 10.69 8.90 -6.17
N LEU A 14 11.03 8.24 -7.26
CA LEU A 14 11.34 6.81 -7.31
C LEU A 14 12.76 6.60 -7.83
N ASP A 15 13.54 5.76 -7.18
CA ASP A 15 14.64 5.08 -7.83
C ASP A 15 14.12 3.79 -8.49
N LEU A 16 14.52 3.54 -9.71
CA LEU A 16 14.22 2.34 -10.49
C LEU A 16 15.52 1.57 -10.73
N PRO A 17 15.94 0.74 -9.75
CA PRO A 17 17.19 -0.05 -9.85
C PRO A 17 16.97 -1.31 -10.69
N ASP A 18 18.04 -1.81 -11.33
CA ASP A 18 17.98 -2.99 -12.19
C ASP A 18 17.93 -4.32 -11.41
N ASP A 19 18.10 -4.26 -10.06
CA ASP A 19 18.24 -5.45 -9.21
C ASP A 19 17.09 -5.64 -8.21
N ARG A 20 16.09 -4.76 -8.22
CA ARG A 20 14.94 -4.81 -7.30
C ARG A 20 13.77 -3.96 -7.76
N PHE A 21 12.62 -4.08 -7.06
CA PHE A 21 11.47 -3.21 -7.26
C PHE A 21 11.77 -1.74 -6.94
N PRO A 22 10.96 -0.79 -7.45
CA PRO A 22 11.14 0.64 -7.20
C PRO A 22 11.30 0.98 -5.72
N VAL A 23 12.20 1.91 -5.43
CA VAL A 23 12.43 2.45 -4.09
C VAL A 23 11.93 3.88 -4.04
N VAL A 24 10.98 4.15 -3.14
CA VAL A 24 10.43 5.50 -2.96
C VAL A 24 11.37 6.35 -2.12
N ARG A 25 11.86 7.45 -2.69
CA ARG A 25 12.69 8.44 -2.00
C ARG A 25 11.85 9.51 -1.33
N HIS A 26 10.79 9.93 -2.01
CA HIS A 26 9.83 10.90 -1.50
C HIS A 26 8.42 10.57 -1.99
N TRP A 27 7.42 10.78 -1.17
CA TRP A 27 6.02 10.92 -1.54
C TRP A 27 5.35 11.87 -0.53
N GLY A 28 4.65 12.87 -1.05
CA GLY A 28 4.12 13.94 -0.21
C GLY A 28 4.01 15.25 -0.97
N PRO A 29 4.27 16.38 -0.30
CA PRO A 29 4.19 17.71 -0.92
C PRO A 29 4.99 17.80 -2.21
N ASP A 30 4.46 18.57 -3.15
CA ASP A 30 5.14 18.86 -4.40
C ASP A 30 6.51 19.51 -4.16
N LEU A 31 7.53 18.94 -4.78
CA LEU A 31 8.91 19.44 -4.71
C LEU A 31 9.20 20.53 -5.74
N GLY A 32 8.21 20.88 -6.56
CA GLY A 32 8.41 21.79 -7.67
C GLY A 32 9.10 21.13 -8.86
N ASP A 33 9.66 21.92 -9.73
CA ASP A 33 10.33 21.45 -10.95
C ASP A 33 11.79 21.11 -10.66
N VAL A 34 11.99 19.95 -10.05
CA VAL A 34 13.32 19.40 -9.75
C VAL A 34 13.67 18.36 -10.82
N SER A 35 14.79 18.52 -11.49
CA SER A 35 15.22 17.65 -12.58
C SER A 35 16.75 17.46 -12.60
N GLY A 36 17.21 16.50 -13.39
CA GLY A 36 18.63 16.27 -13.62
C GLY A 36 19.44 15.97 -12.36
N ASP A 37 20.54 16.68 -12.17
CA ASP A 37 21.47 16.49 -11.05
C ASP A 37 20.81 16.82 -9.71
N ASP A 38 19.99 17.88 -9.64
CA ASP A 38 19.26 18.26 -8.42
C ASP A 38 18.32 17.15 -7.93
N LEU A 39 17.63 16.46 -8.86
CA LEU A 39 16.78 15.32 -8.52
C LEU A 39 17.60 14.13 -8.01
N SER A 40 18.73 13.88 -8.65
CA SER A 40 19.66 12.80 -8.25
C SER A 40 20.25 13.06 -6.88
N ASP A 41 20.64 14.29 -6.60
CA ASP A 41 21.17 14.73 -5.31
C ASP A 41 20.10 14.65 -4.21
N ALA A 42 18.88 15.08 -4.48
CA ALA A 42 17.75 14.95 -3.56
C ALA A 42 17.42 13.49 -3.25
N ALA A 43 17.42 12.62 -4.26
CA ALA A 43 17.23 11.19 -4.08
C ALA A 43 18.36 10.57 -3.27
N LEU A 44 19.61 10.97 -3.51
CA LEU A 44 20.77 10.52 -2.74
C LEU A 44 20.71 10.97 -1.29
N ALA A 45 20.33 12.23 -1.04
CA ALA A 45 20.16 12.76 0.31
C ALA A 45 19.04 12.05 1.10
N ALA A 46 18.03 11.54 0.40
CA ALA A 46 16.95 10.76 1.00
C ALA A 46 17.33 9.29 1.29
N LYS A 47 18.51 8.81 0.86
CA LYS A 47 18.99 7.48 1.22
C LYS A 47 19.33 7.42 2.70
N THR A 48 18.93 6.33 3.33
CA THR A 48 19.33 6.08 4.71
C THR A 48 20.86 5.85 4.77
N SER A 49 21.53 6.59 5.62
CA SER A 49 22.97 6.39 5.83
C SER A 49 23.24 5.04 6.49
N LEU A 50 24.09 4.22 5.88
CA LEU A 50 24.58 3.00 6.49
C LEU A 50 25.66 3.37 7.53
N GLY A 51 25.44 2.97 8.79
CA GLY A 51 26.50 2.99 9.77
C GLY A 51 27.64 2.05 9.38
N THR A 52 28.87 2.36 9.77
CA THR A 52 30.07 1.60 9.39
C THR A 52 30.02 0.10 9.73
N ASN A 53 29.21 -0.30 10.71
CA ASN A 53 29.06 -1.69 11.16
C ASN A 53 27.78 -2.38 10.68
N THR A 54 27.01 -1.75 9.80
CA THR A 54 25.71 -2.25 9.32
C THR A 54 25.66 -2.46 7.82
N ALA A 55 26.81 -2.64 7.17
CA ALA A 55 26.92 -2.78 5.72
C ALA A 55 26.14 -3.99 5.15
N TRP A 56 25.80 -4.96 5.97
CA TRP A 56 24.99 -6.13 5.58
C TRP A 56 23.47 -5.90 5.73
N ILE A 57 23.02 -4.80 6.33
CA ILE A 57 21.60 -4.49 6.51
C ILE A 57 21.18 -3.57 5.37
N THR A 58 20.23 -4.01 4.56
CA THR A 58 19.65 -3.12 3.55
C THR A 58 18.68 -2.15 4.22
N ASN A 59 18.89 -0.85 3.97
CA ASN A 59 17.99 0.22 4.42
C ASN A 59 17.15 0.77 3.26
N ASP A 60 17.48 0.38 2.04
CA ASP A 60 16.79 0.78 0.81
C ASP A 60 15.69 -0.23 0.47
N LEU A 61 14.59 -0.19 1.22
CA LEU A 61 13.47 -1.08 1.03
C LEU A 61 12.62 -0.65 -0.17
N PRO A 62 12.36 -1.56 -1.12
CA PRO A 62 11.48 -1.31 -2.25
C PRO A 62 10.01 -1.28 -1.83
N ILE A 63 9.13 -0.85 -2.74
CA ILE A 63 7.68 -0.86 -2.52
C ILE A 63 7.10 -2.26 -2.32
N LEU A 64 7.84 -3.30 -2.71
CA LEU A 64 7.52 -4.70 -2.45
C LEU A 64 8.76 -5.39 -1.84
N PRO A 65 9.02 -5.21 -0.53
CA PRO A 65 10.18 -5.80 0.13
C PRO A 65 10.02 -7.32 0.28
N LEU A 66 10.99 -8.05 -0.26
CA LEU A 66 11.02 -9.51 -0.28
C LEU A 66 11.91 -10.06 0.86
N ALA A 67 11.66 -11.29 1.27
CA ALA A 67 12.37 -11.92 2.40
C ALA A 67 13.89 -12.07 2.14
N HIS A 68 14.31 -12.34 0.90
CA HIS A 68 15.72 -12.51 0.54
C HIS A 68 16.57 -11.24 0.75
N LEU A 69 15.95 -10.05 0.87
CA LEU A 69 16.67 -8.80 1.16
C LEU A 69 17.29 -8.78 2.56
N GLY A 70 16.93 -9.72 3.44
CA GLY A 70 17.59 -9.92 4.73
C GLY A 70 17.38 -8.77 5.72
N TRP A 71 16.20 -8.20 5.78
CA TRP A 71 15.84 -7.12 6.69
C TRP A 71 14.99 -7.61 7.89
N ASN A 72 14.91 -6.81 8.93
CA ASN A 72 14.37 -7.23 10.22
C ASN A 72 12.90 -6.81 10.46
N ALA A 73 12.07 -6.85 9.44
CA ALA A 73 10.64 -6.65 9.56
C ALA A 73 9.87 -7.60 8.61
N ARG A 74 8.55 -7.42 8.50
CA ARG A 74 7.70 -8.33 7.76
C ARG A 74 7.90 -8.17 6.24
N PRO A 75 8.15 -9.24 5.48
CA PRO A 75 8.17 -9.18 4.02
C PRO A 75 6.76 -8.87 3.48
N ALA A 76 6.71 -8.20 2.33
CA ALA A 76 5.45 -7.85 1.65
C ALA A 76 4.84 -9.05 0.90
N VAL A 77 5.60 -10.11 0.70
CA VAL A 77 5.21 -11.30 -0.04
C VAL A 77 5.46 -12.54 0.81
N THR A 78 4.41 -13.33 0.96
CA THR A 78 4.51 -14.72 1.44
C THR A 78 3.84 -15.62 0.42
N LEU A 79 4.57 -16.60 -0.05
CA LEU A 79 4.08 -17.61 -0.97
C LEU A 79 4.91 -18.90 -0.83
N SER A 80 4.39 -20.00 -1.32
CA SER A 80 5.13 -21.25 -1.47
C SER A 80 4.43 -22.13 -2.49
N ARG A 81 5.16 -23.09 -3.05
CA ARG A 81 4.50 -24.16 -3.77
C ARG A 81 3.89 -25.18 -2.80
N THR A 82 2.95 -25.97 -3.29
CA THR A 82 2.28 -27.01 -2.49
C THR A 82 3.24 -28.10 -1.98
N ASP A 83 4.40 -28.26 -2.63
CA ASP A 83 5.50 -29.13 -2.16
C ASP A 83 6.42 -28.45 -1.11
N GLY A 84 6.12 -27.20 -0.74
CA GLY A 84 6.89 -26.42 0.22
C GLY A 84 8.11 -25.67 -0.38
N SER A 85 8.34 -25.76 -1.68
CA SER A 85 9.37 -24.98 -2.36
C SER A 85 8.93 -23.53 -2.66
N ALA A 86 9.82 -22.73 -3.24
CA ALA A 86 9.60 -21.34 -3.66
C ALA A 86 9.11 -20.37 -2.54
N PHE A 87 9.40 -20.66 -1.29
CA PHE A 87 8.96 -19.84 -0.13
C PHE A 87 9.71 -18.50 0.02
N SER A 88 10.81 -18.31 -0.67
CA SER A 88 11.62 -17.08 -0.63
C SER A 88 11.98 -16.63 -2.04
N PRO A 89 11.06 -16.00 -2.77
CA PRO A 89 11.30 -15.56 -4.13
C PRO A 89 12.46 -14.58 -4.20
N HIS A 90 13.32 -14.77 -5.22
CA HIS A 90 14.49 -13.95 -5.49
C HIS A 90 14.57 -13.58 -6.97
N PRO A 91 13.73 -12.63 -7.43
CA PRO A 91 13.82 -12.14 -8.79
C PRO A 91 15.19 -11.54 -9.08
N THR A 92 15.72 -11.82 -10.27
CA THR A 92 17.05 -11.39 -10.71
C THR A 92 17.03 -10.57 -12.00
N ALA A 93 15.89 -10.57 -12.71
CA ALA A 93 15.70 -9.78 -13.92
C ALA A 93 14.51 -8.84 -13.71
N PHE A 94 14.78 -7.53 -13.68
CA PHE A 94 13.78 -6.51 -13.48
C PHE A 94 13.55 -5.67 -14.72
N THR A 95 12.29 -5.23 -14.90
CA THR A 95 11.89 -4.26 -15.90
C THR A 95 11.05 -3.17 -15.25
N HIS A 96 11.17 -1.94 -15.76
CA HIS A 96 10.42 -0.79 -15.32
C HIS A 96 9.88 -0.04 -16.53
N GLU A 97 8.59 0.26 -16.52
CA GLU A 97 7.89 0.98 -17.57
C GLU A 97 7.19 2.19 -16.97
N GLU A 98 7.41 3.35 -17.57
CA GLU A 98 6.74 4.61 -17.26
C GLU A 98 5.67 4.89 -18.29
N GLY A 99 4.54 5.46 -17.85
CA GLY A 99 3.46 5.85 -18.74
C GLY A 99 2.44 6.77 -18.07
N SER A 100 1.40 7.08 -18.83
CA SER A 100 0.25 7.83 -18.33
C SER A 100 -1.04 7.22 -18.84
N GLU A 101 -2.12 7.35 -18.07
CA GLU A 101 -3.44 6.86 -18.44
C GLU A 101 -4.51 7.91 -18.11
N ASP A 102 -5.41 8.13 -19.04
CA ASP A 102 -6.55 9.00 -18.79
C ASP A 102 -7.58 8.30 -17.93
N THR A 103 -8.00 8.97 -16.87
CA THR A 103 -9.01 8.49 -15.92
C THR A 103 -10.12 9.53 -15.78
N PRO A 104 -11.28 9.19 -15.23
CA PRO A 104 -12.31 10.17 -14.94
C PRO A 104 -11.86 11.32 -14.00
N ALA A 105 -10.78 11.09 -13.23
CA ALA A 105 -10.19 12.09 -12.33
C ALA A 105 -9.17 13.02 -13.04
N GLY A 106 -8.84 12.75 -14.29
CA GLY A 106 -7.74 13.36 -15.04
C GLY A 106 -6.65 12.34 -15.38
N THR A 107 -5.54 12.78 -15.91
CA THR A 107 -4.42 11.90 -16.28
C THR A 107 -3.69 11.40 -15.04
N ALA A 108 -3.58 10.10 -14.89
CA ALA A 108 -2.76 9.43 -13.89
C ALA A 108 -1.37 9.10 -14.47
N LEU A 109 -0.31 9.30 -13.69
CA LEU A 109 1.03 8.85 -14.03
C LEU A 109 1.24 7.43 -13.47
N VAL A 110 1.81 6.54 -14.28
CA VAL A 110 1.87 5.10 -13.99
C VAL A 110 3.29 4.59 -14.11
N VAL A 111 3.71 3.81 -13.11
CA VAL A 111 4.97 3.03 -13.18
C VAL A 111 4.62 1.57 -12.97
N ARG A 112 4.96 0.73 -13.95
CA ARG A 112 4.85 -0.73 -13.86
C ARG A 112 6.23 -1.32 -13.75
N SER A 113 6.37 -2.28 -12.85
CA SER A 113 7.64 -2.98 -12.66
C SER A 113 7.38 -4.46 -12.53
N SER A 114 8.25 -5.27 -13.10
CA SER A 114 8.21 -6.71 -12.90
C SER A 114 9.60 -7.27 -12.62
N GLY A 115 9.64 -8.36 -11.86
CA GLY A 115 10.86 -9.08 -11.53
C GLY A 115 10.63 -10.58 -11.69
N THR A 116 11.47 -11.25 -12.50
CA THR A 116 11.38 -12.68 -12.79
C THR A 116 12.37 -13.47 -11.96
N ASP A 117 11.86 -14.50 -11.30
CA ASP A 117 12.63 -15.51 -10.57
C ASP A 117 12.60 -16.81 -11.38
N THR A 118 13.63 -17.02 -12.18
CA THR A 118 13.74 -18.20 -13.03
C THR A 118 14.00 -19.50 -12.26
N ALA A 119 14.61 -19.40 -11.06
CA ALA A 119 14.89 -20.56 -10.23
C ALA A 119 13.63 -21.14 -9.60
N HIS A 120 12.66 -20.27 -9.26
CA HIS A 120 11.39 -20.67 -8.71
C HIS A 120 10.23 -20.60 -9.72
N GLU A 121 10.54 -20.28 -10.99
CA GLU A 121 9.55 -20.23 -12.09
C GLU A 121 8.34 -19.37 -11.77
N LEU A 122 8.58 -18.12 -11.35
CA LEU A 122 7.54 -17.14 -11.06
C LEU A 122 7.97 -15.72 -11.45
N THR A 123 6.98 -14.88 -11.70
CA THR A 123 7.19 -13.45 -11.91
C THR A 123 6.33 -12.68 -10.92
N LEU A 124 6.94 -11.70 -10.25
CA LEU A 124 6.27 -10.71 -9.40
C LEU A 124 6.20 -9.38 -10.13
N GLY A 125 5.18 -8.58 -9.85
CA GLY A 125 5.09 -7.23 -10.39
C GLY A 125 4.36 -6.26 -9.51
N THR A 126 4.54 -4.98 -9.81
CA THR A 126 3.88 -3.87 -9.13
C THR A 126 3.36 -2.86 -10.14
N GLU A 127 2.28 -2.19 -9.79
CA GLU A 127 1.77 -1.03 -10.52
C GLU A 127 1.54 0.10 -9.52
N LEU A 128 2.29 1.19 -9.68
CA LEU A 128 2.12 2.42 -8.93
C LEU A 128 1.44 3.45 -9.82
N ARG A 129 0.43 4.14 -9.30
CA ARG A 129 -0.27 5.24 -9.96
C ARG A 129 -0.25 6.48 -9.07
N LEU A 130 0.17 7.59 -9.63
CA LEU A 130 -0.08 8.91 -9.06
C LEU A 130 -1.30 9.48 -9.77
N GLU A 131 -2.43 9.52 -9.07
CA GLU A 131 -3.70 10.01 -9.60
C GLU A 131 -3.72 11.54 -9.70
N ALA A 132 -4.51 12.08 -10.60
CA ALA A 132 -4.62 13.53 -10.83
C ALA A 132 -4.98 14.34 -9.57
N CYS A 133 -5.60 13.73 -8.57
CA CYS A 133 -5.92 14.35 -7.29
C CYS A 133 -4.81 14.20 -6.22
N GLY A 134 -3.66 13.65 -6.58
CA GLY A 134 -2.51 13.46 -5.68
C GLY A 134 -2.58 12.23 -4.79
N LEU A 135 -3.52 11.30 -5.02
CA LEU A 135 -3.48 9.98 -4.38
C LEU A 135 -2.43 9.10 -5.03
N VAL A 136 -1.71 8.31 -4.21
CA VAL A 136 -0.85 7.24 -4.72
C VAL A 136 -1.59 5.91 -4.55
N ARG A 137 -1.76 5.17 -5.65
CA ARG A 137 -2.34 3.84 -5.63
C ARG A 137 -1.29 2.82 -6.02
N LEU A 138 -1.26 1.73 -5.29
CA LEU A 138 -0.26 0.69 -5.49
C LEU A 138 -0.94 -0.68 -5.41
N ARG A 139 -0.62 -1.56 -6.34
CA ARG A 139 -0.98 -2.98 -6.27
C ARG A 139 0.19 -3.84 -6.70
N ALA A 140 0.16 -5.09 -6.32
CA ALA A 140 1.14 -6.08 -6.73
C ALA A 140 0.44 -7.28 -7.37
N TRP A 141 1.20 -8.05 -8.13
CA TRP A 141 0.72 -9.30 -8.72
C TRP A 141 1.83 -10.36 -8.70
N VAL A 142 1.44 -11.61 -8.77
CA VAL A 142 2.33 -12.75 -8.92
C VAL A 142 1.76 -13.70 -9.97
N ARG A 143 2.61 -14.22 -10.83
CA ARG A 143 2.29 -15.23 -11.85
C ARG A 143 3.12 -16.49 -11.61
N ASN A 144 2.46 -17.64 -11.70
CA ASN A 144 3.13 -18.93 -11.74
C ASN A 144 3.60 -19.20 -13.18
N ASP A 145 4.90 -19.11 -13.41
CA ASP A 145 5.52 -19.29 -14.74
C ASP A 145 5.92 -20.73 -15.03
N ARG A 146 5.61 -21.65 -14.11
CA ARG A 146 5.89 -23.07 -14.32
C ARG A 146 5.18 -23.58 -15.58
N PRO A 147 5.84 -24.35 -16.45
CA PRO A 147 5.18 -24.97 -17.58
C PRO A 147 4.07 -25.94 -17.13
N GLU A 148 3.00 -26.00 -17.90
CA GLU A 148 2.02 -27.07 -17.73
C GLU A 148 2.71 -28.41 -18.06
N SER A 149 2.86 -29.28 -17.06
CA SER A 149 3.33 -30.64 -17.24
C SER A 149 2.25 -31.61 -16.83
N ASP A 150 2.06 -32.66 -17.60
CA ASP A 150 1.05 -33.69 -17.35
C ASP A 150 1.29 -34.36 -15.99
N GLY A 151 0.52 -33.95 -14.97
CA GLY A 151 0.33 -34.70 -13.73
C GLY A 151 1.38 -34.51 -12.61
N GLU A 152 2.20 -33.47 -12.62
CA GLU A 152 3.09 -33.18 -11.49
C GLU A 152 2.32 -32.58 -10.29
N HIS A 153 2.30 -33.33 -9.19
CA HIS A 153 1.89 -32.79 -7.89
C HIS A 153 2.89 -31.72 -7.42
N GLY A 154 2.37 -30.59 -6.90
CA GLY A 154 3.23 -29.52 -6.36
C GLY A 154 3.51 -28.35 -7.32
N ALA A 155 2.86 -28.32 -8.47
CA ALA A 155 3.01 -27.25 -9.46
C ALA A 155 2.35 -25.93 -9.03
N ASP A 156 1.31 -26.00 -8.20
CA ASP A 156 0.54 -24.83 -7.77
C ASP A 156 1.33 -23.94 -6.83
N LEU A 157 1.18 -22.63 -7.04
CA LEU A 157 1.78 -21.59 -6.21
C LEU A 157 0.72 -21.01 -5.26
N VAL A 158 0.85 -21.28 -3.97
CA VAL A 158 -0.05 -20.77 -2.93
C VAL A 158 0.43 -19.39 -2.49
N VAL A 159 -0.46 -18.40 -2.57
CA VAL A 159 -0.19 -17.02 -2.14
C VAL A 159 -0.79 -16.79 -0.77
N GLY A 160 0.03 -16.42 0.21
CA GLY A 160 -0.39 -16.10 1.57
C GLY A 160 -0.43 -14.61 1.86
N GLU A 161 0.39 -13.81 1.19
CA GLU A 161 0.39 -12.35 1.34
C GLU A 161 0.98 -11.67 0.10
N LEU A 162 0.40 -10.54 -0.27
CA LEU A 162 0.90 -9.65 -1.31
C LEU A 162 0.50 -8.21 -0.94
N THR A 163 1.28 -7.60 -0.05
CA THR A 163 0.98 -6.31 0.60
C THR A 163 2.06 -5.28 0.31
N PRO A 164 1.91 -4.46 -0.72
CA PRO A 164 2.88 -3.40 -1.01
C PRO A 164 2.89 -2.32 0.07
N VAL A 165 4.03 -1.62 0.20
CA VAL A 165 4.28 -0.64 1.25
C VAL A 165 4.87 0.65 0.71
N LEU A 166 4.65 1.77 1.42
CA LEU A 166 5.36 3.03 1.19
C LEU A 166 6.08 3.51 2.45
N PRO A 167 7.26 4.14 2.29
CA PRO A 167 8.01 4.67 3.41
C PRO A 167 7.39 5.94 3.96
N LEU A 168 7.65 6.22 5.22
CA LEU A 168 7.22 7.41 5.93
C LEU A 168 8.42 8.33 6.24
N PRO A 169 8.17 9.62 6.47
CA PRO A 169 9.18 10.51 7.05
C PRO A 169 9.49 10.10 8.49
N ASP A 170 10.71 10.41 8.96
CA ASP A 170 11.17 10.08 10.30
C ASP A 170 10.31 10.73 11.40
N SER A 171 9.69 11.88 11.09
CA SER A 171 8.78 12.60 11.98
C SER A 171 7.43 11.89 12.23
N ALA A 172 7.15 10.77 11.59
CA ALA A 172 5.93 9.99 11.82
C ALA A 172 6.09 9.16 13.10
N ASP A 173 5.77 9.74 14.26
CA ASP A 173 5.97 9.15 15.59
C ASP A 173 4.69 8.68 16.26
N GLU A 174 3.53 8.97 15.68
CA GLU A 174 2.22 8.58 16.20
C GLU A 174 1.39 7.92 15.10
N LEU A 175 0.69 6.85 15.47
CA LEU A 175 -0.31 6.17 14.64
C LEU A 175 -1.71 6.56 15.08
N LEU A 176 -2.61 6.69 14.11
CA LEU A 176 -4.04 6.87 14.31
C LEU A 176 -4.79 5.79 13.56
N ASP A 177 -5.58 5.01 14.29
CA ASP A 177 -6.50 4.05 13.72
C ASP A 177 -7.87 4.12 14.41
N THR A 178 -8.75 3.17 14.13
CA THR A 178 -10.09 3.11 14.73
C THR A 178 -10.31 1.76 15.40
N THR A 179 -11.12 1.78 16.45
CA THR A 179 -11.65 0.59 17.12
C THR A 179 -13.11 0.80 17.43
N GLY A 180 -13.81 -0.25 17.83
CA GLY A 180 -15.18 -0.10 18.29
C GLY A 180 -15.99 -1.38 18.21
N HIS A 181 -17.27 -1.23 18.46
CA HIS A 181 -18.28 -2.27 18.36
C HIS A 181 -19.62 -1.61 18.00
N HIS A 182 -20.67 -2.38 17.85
CA HIS A 182 -22.01 -1.87 17.63
C HIS A 182 -22.38 -0.80 18.67
N VAL A 183 -22.93 0.33 18.23
CA VAL A 183 -23.25 1.55 19.00
C VAL A 183 -22.02 2.38 19.40
N GLN A 184 -20.82 1.91 19.23
CA GLN A 184 -19.56 2.65 19.47
C GLN A 184 -18.57 2.41 18.34
N GLU A 185 -19.01 2.63 17.12
CA GLU A 185 -18.24 2.37 15.91
C GLU A 185 -17.11 3.39 15.73
N ARG A 186 -15.99 2.90 15.22
CA ARG A 186 -14.87 3.71 14.70
C ARG A 186 -14.36 4.78 15.65
N ARG A 187 -14.20 4.42 16.92
CA ARG A 187 -13.56 5.30 17.89
C ARG A 187 -12.09 5.48 17.54
N LEU A 188 -11.64 6.73 17.45
CA LEU A 188 -10.26 7.05 17.14
C LEU A 188 -9.33 6.61 18.28
N VAL A 189 -8.26 5.94 17.92
CA VAL A 189 -7.21 5.46 18.83
C VAL A 189 -5.85 5.95 18.34
N ARG A 190 -5.15 6.65 19.21
CA ARG A 190 -3.78 7.12 18.97
C ARG A 190 -2.81 6.29 19.78
N THR A 191 -1.71 5.90 19.14
CA THR A 191 -0.64 5.15 19.80
C THR A 191 0.72 5.62 19.31
N PRO A 192 1.75 5.62 20.16
CA PRO A 192 3.11 5.84 19.70
C PRO A 192 3.49 4.85 18.60
N PHE A 193 4.25 5.31 17.61
CA PHE A 193 4.80 4.43 16.57
C PHE A 193 6.07 3.75 17.08
N THR A 194 5.90 2.77 17.94
CA THR A 194 6.99 2.03 18.58
C THR A 194 7.74 1.13 17.58
N PRO A 195 9.01 0.76 17.87
CA PRO A 195 9.75 -0.22 17.09
C PRO A 195 9.00 -1.56 16.95
N GLY A 196 9.13 -2.18 15.80
CA GLY A 196 8.47 -3.44 15.44
C GLY A 196 7.36 -3.27 14.40
N THR A 197 6.50 -4.28 14.30
CA THR A 197 5.38 -4.29 13.35
C THR A 197 4.05 -4.29 14.10
N ARG A 198 3.21 -3.30 13.81
CA ARG A 198 1.80 -3.27 14.24
C ARG A 198 0.92 -3.75 13.09
N LEU A 199 0.10 -4.74 13.38
CA LEU A 199 -0.92 -5.26 12.47
C LEU A 199 -2.31 -4.92 13.00
N ARG A 200 -3.20 -4.51 12.09
CA ARG A 200 -4.64 -4.39 12.32
C ARG A 200 -5.35 -5.19 11.26
N GLU A 201 -6.02 -6.23 11.69
CA GLU A 201 -6.65 -7.23 10.83
C GLU A 201 -8.15 -7.30 11.09
N SER A 202 -8.93 -7.52 10.03
CA SER A 202 -10.33 -7.87 10.09
C SER A 202 -10.53 -9.24 9.44
N TRP A 203 -11.09 -10.17 10.20
CA TRP A 203 -11.32 -11.56 9.84
C TRP A 203 -12.81 -11.90 9.63
N GLU A 204 -13.68 -10.89 9.62
CA GLU A 204 -15.12 -11.06 9.56
C GLU A 204 -15.69 -11.21 8.14
N GLY A 205 -14.84 -11.35 7.13
CA GLY A 205 -15.25 -11.36 5.71
C GLY A 205 -15.67 -9.99 5.17
N ARG A 206 -15.60 -8.96 5.99
CA ARG A 206 -15.92 -7.56 5.67
C ARG A 206 -15.28 -6.61 6.67
N PRO A 207 -15.07 -5.33 6.34
CA PRO A 207 -14.76 -4.31 7.33
C PRO A 207 -15.95 -4.14 8.30
N GLY A 208 -15.70 -4.38 9.58
CA GLY A 208 -16.71 -4.30 10.65
C GLY A 208 -16.71 -2.95 11.39
N HIS A 209 -17.38 -2.93 12.56
CA HIS A 209 -17.47 -1.75 13.41
C HIS A 209 -16.13 -1.39 14.08
N ASP A 210 -15.33 -2.40 14.36
CA ASP A 210 -14.00 -2.31 14.96
C ASP A 210 -12.88 -2.29 13.90
N ALA A 211 -13.21 -2.66 12.66
CA ALA A 211 -12.21 -2.80 11.62
C ALA A 211 -11.68 -1.45 11.16
N VAL A 212 -10.38 -1.41 11.06
CA VAL A 212 -9.66 -0.32 10.42
C VAL A 212 -9.99 -0.33 8.94
N THR A 213 -10.54 0.78 8.45
CA THR A 213 -10.66 1.02 7.01
C THR A 213 -9.48 1.80 6.47
N TRP A 214 -8.75 2.49 7.35
CA TRP A 214 -7.52 3.21 7.06
C TRP A 214 -6.65 3.31 8.32
N LEU A 215 -5.36 3.48 8.12
CA LEU A 215 -4.37 3.69 9.15
C LEU A 215 -3.58 4.93 8.78
N ALA A 216 -3.36 5.84 9.73
CA ALA A 216 -2.56 7.05 9.51
C ALA A 216 -1.39 7.13 10.47
N ALA A 217 -0.33 7.82 10.00
CA ALA A 217 0.87 8.13 10.77
C ALA A 217 1.27 9.59 10.57
N GLY A 218 1.76 10.23 11.61
CA GLY A 218 2.22 11.61 11.56
C GLY A 218 3.03 11.98 12.81
N PRO A 219 3.45 13.24 12.93
CA PRO A 219 4.13 13.72 14.13
C PRO A 219 3.21 13.64 15.35
N THR A 220 3.78 13.44 16.53
CA THR A 220 3.00 13.37 17.77
C THR A 220 2.04 14.54 17.91
N GLY A 221 0.76 14.27 18.15
CA GLY A 221 -0.27 15.29 18.33
C GLY A 221 -0.79 15.90 17.02
N PHE A 222 -0.53 15.30 15.86
CA PHE A 222 -1.13 15.78 14.62
C PHE A 222 -2.66 15.87 14.72
N GLY A 223 -3.26 16.82 14.02
CA GLY A 223 -4.68 17.13 14.12
C GLY A 223 -5.41 17.10 12.78
N TRP A 224 -6.61 17.66 12.80
CA TRP A 224 -7.40 17.78 11.57
C TRP A 224 -6.77 18.75 10.56
N ARG A 225 -6.09 19.79 11.02
CA ARG A 225 -5.49 20.87 10.20
C ARG A 225 -4.05 21.15 10.53
N SER A 226 -3.35 20.22 11.19
CA SER A 226 -1.97 20.41 11.62
C SER A 226 -1.18 19.11 11.60
N GLY A 227 0.09 19.23 11.26
CA GLY A 227 1.04 18.13 11.13
C GLY A 227 0.90 17.38 9.81
N ARG A 228 2.03 17.01 9.23
CA ARG A 228 2.04 16.23 7.99
C ARG A 228 1.65 14.79 8.28
N VAL A 229 0.49 14.39 7.79
CA VAL A 229 -0.08 13.06 8.00
C VAL A 229 0.01 12.25 6.71
N HIS A 230 0.35 10.99 6.85
CA HIS A 230 0.33 9.99 5.79
C HIS A 230 -0.64 8.89 6.17
N GLY A 231 -1.46 8.45 5.23
CA GLY A 231 -2.47 7.43 5.49
C GLY A 231 -2.48 6.36 4.42
N VAL A 232 -2.97 5.18 4.79
CA VAL A 232 -3.14 4.03 3.91
C VAL A 232 -4.51 3.41 4.09
N HIS A 233 -5.11 2.97 2.97
CA HIS A 233 -6.40 2.31 2.90
C HIS A 233 -6.32 1.09 1.97
N ALA A 234 -6.87 -0.05 2.38
CA ALA A 234 -7.07 -1.19 1.50
C ALA A 234 -8.38 -1.02 0.74
N ALA A 235 -8.32 -0.91 -0.59
CA ALA A 235 -9.51 -0.82 -1.44
C ALA A 235 -10.14 -2.20 -1.67
N TRP A 236 -10.50 -2.86 -0.57
CA TRP A 236 -11.06 -4.21 -0.52
C TRP A 236 -12.19 -4.29 0.50
N SER A 237 -13.22 -5.05 0.18
CA SER A 237 -14.42 -5.21 1.04
C SER A 237 -14.47 -6.55 1.79
N GLY A 238 -13.46 -7.41 1.63
CA GLY A 238 -13.28 -8.67 2.34
C GLY A 238 -12.45 -8.53 3.61
N ASN A 239 -11.74 -9.60 3.97
CA ASN A 239 -10.75 -9.58 5.03
C ASN A 239 -9.60 -8.64 4.67
N VAL A 240 -9.23 -7.75 5.58
CA VAL A 240 -8.21 -6.73 5.33
C VAL A 240 -7.14 -6.73 6.40
N ARG A 241 -5.94 -6.36 6.00
CA ARG A 241 -4.80 -6.10 6.87
C ARG A 241 -4.28 -4.69 6.61
N HIS A 242 -4.07 -3.95 7.69
CA HIS A 242 -3.29 -2.72 7.70
C HIS A 242 -2.05 -2.94 8.55
N LEU A 243 -0.92 -2.45 8.11
CA LEU A 243 0.34 -2.60 8.82
C LEU A 243 1.13 -1.30 8.90
N ALA A 244 1.79 -1.12 10.02
CA ALA A 244 2.78 -0.07 10.24
C ALA A 244 4.05 -0.72 10.78
N MET A 245 5.17 -0.50 10.10
CA MET A 245 6.46 -1.08 10.47
C MET A 245 7.46 0.01 10.83
N ASN A 246 8.10 -0.14 11.98
CA ASN A 246 9.20 0.69 12.44
C ASN A 246 10.41 -0.23 12.70
N PRO A 247 11.14 -0.63 11.63
CA PRO A 247 12.28 -1.51 11.77
C PRO A 247 13.43 -0.79 12.49
N ALA A 248 14.28 -1.55 13.18
CA ALA A 248 15.46 -1.00 13.87
C ALA A 248 16.47 -0.37 12.91
N SER A 249 16.42 -0.76 11.64
CA SER A 249 17.21 -0.20 10.56
C SER A 249 16.30 0.09 9.37
N GLY A 250 16.47 1.24 8.73
CA GLY A 250 15.66 1.65 7.61
C GLY A 250 14.50 2.57 8.00
N ARG A 251 13.68 2.91 7.02
CA ARG A 251 12.57 3.85 7.16
C ARG A 251 11.32 3.16 7.70
N LYS A 252 10.53 3.89 8.46
CA LYS A 252 9.16 3.49 8.82
C LYS A 252 8.33 3.27 7.57
N LEU A 253 7.41 2.30 7.59
CA LEU A 253 6.60 1.91 6.45
C LEU A 253 5.12 1.81 6.84
N LEU A 254 4.23 2.18 5.90
CA LEU A 254 2.82 1.83 5.94
C LEU A 254 2.48 0.90 4.78
N GLY A 255 1.54 -0.02 5.02
CA GLY A 255 0.98 -0.89 4.00
C GLY A 255 -0.44 -1.32 4.35
N ALA A 256 -1.17 -1.77 3.35
CA ALA A 256 -2.47 -2.39 3.52
C ALA A 256 -2.76 -3.34 2.35
N GLY A 257 -3.61 -4.32 2.58
CA GLY A 257 -3.97 -5.26 1.55
C GLY A 257 -5.07 -6.21 1.99
N GLU A 258 -5.38 -7.12 1.09
CA GLU A 258 -6.22 -8.27 1.38
C GLU A 258 -5.53 -9.19 2.39
N LEU A 259 -6.30 -9.70 3.32
CA LEU A 259 -5.87 -10.72 4.26
C LEU A 259 -6.33 -12.08 3.74
N LEU A 260 -5.41 -12.77 3.09
CA LEU A 260 -5.65 -14.10 2.55
C LEU A 260 -5.61 -15.17 3.65
N LEU A 261 -6.54 -16.12 3.56
CA LEU A 261 -6.51 -17.33 4.38
C LEU A 261 -5.52 -18.34 3.77
N PRO A 262 -4.92 -19.22 4.59
CA PRO A 262 -4.03 -20.25 4.07
C PRO A 262 -4.69 -21.12 3.00
N GLY A 263 -4.12 -21.14 1.79
CA GLY A 263 -4.63 -21.90 0.66
C GLY A 263 -5.81 -21.27 -0.11
N GLU A 264 -6.24 -20.07 0.28
CA GLU A 264 -7.35 -19.36 -0.39
C GLU A 264 -7.01 -19.02 -1.85
N VAL A 265 -5.76 -18.67 -2.13
CA VAL A 265 -5.28 -18.41 -3.47
C VAL A 265 -4.22 -19.44 -3.83
N SER A 266 -4.58 -20.37 -4.73
CA SER A 266 -3.69 -21.35 -5.34
C SER A 266 -3.66 -21.12 -6.84
N LEU A 267 -2.48 -20.89 -7.39
CA LEU A 267 -2.27 -20.57 -8.81
C LEU A 267 -1.70 -21.78 -9.53
N ALA A 268 -2.49 -22.36 -10.41
CA ALA A 268 -1.99 -23.33 -11.37
C ALA A 268 -0.98 -22.68 -12.34
N PRO A 269 -0.17 -23.47 -13.05
CA PRO A 269 0.73 -22.97 -14.09
C PRO A 269 0.07 -21.97 -15.04
N GLY A 270 0.74 -20.85 -15.32
CA GLY A 270 0.24 -19.76 -16.15
C GLY A 270 -0.74 -18.79 -15.47
N GLN A 271 -1.28 -19.13 -14.31
CA GLN A 271 -2.23 -18.26 -13.61
C GLN A 271 -1.54 -17.11 -12.88
N THR A 272 -2.30 -16.00 -12.76
CA THR A 272 -1.87 -14.77 -12.09
C THR A 272 -2.86 -14.37 -11.02
N TYR A 273 -2.36 -14.00 -9.84
CA TYR A 273 -3.12 -13.29 -8.82
C TYR A 273 -2.67 -11.83 -8.76
N THR A 274 -3.62 -10.92 -8.71
CA THR A 274 -3.38 -9.48 -8.53
C THR A 274 -4.07 -9.00 -7.26
N SER A 275 -3.32 -8.39 -6.36
CA SER A 275 -3.86 -7.84 -5.12
C SER A 275 -4.86 -6.70 -5.39
N PRO A 276 -5.81 -6.45 -4.49
CA PRO A 276 -6.56 -5.21 -4.48
C PRO A 276 -5.63 -3.98 -4.43
N TRP A 277 -6.18 -2.82 -4.80
CA TRP A 277 -5.45 -1.58 -4.68
C TRP A 277 -5.23 -1.19 -3.21
N THR A 278 -4.01 -0.84 -2.90
CA THR A 278 -3.65 -0.09 -1.69
C THR A 278 -3.61 1.38 -2.05
N VAL A 279 -4.31 2.22 -1.31
CA VAL A 279 -4.45 3.65 -1.56
C VAL A 279 -3.74 4.43 -0.48
N PHE A 280 -2.79 5.26 -0.88
CA PHE A 280 -2.02 6.12 0.01
C PHE A 280 -2.41 7.57 -0.21
N SER A 281 -2.53 8.31 0.88
CA SER A 281 -2.83 9.75 0.88
C SER A 281 -1.97 10.46 1.91
N TRP A 282 -1.71 11.73 1.66
CA TRP A 282 -1.02 12.61 2.61
C TRP A 282 -1.77 13.94 2.75
N GLY A 283 -1.46 14.69 3.79
CA GLY A 283 -2.02 16.04 3.98
C GLY A 283 -1.39 16.78 5.14
N GLU A 284 -1.47 18.10 5.10
CA GLU A 284 -1.26 18.91 6.28
C GLU A 284 -2.52 18.85 7.14
N GLY A 285 -2.56 17.84 8.02
CA GLY A 285 -3.71 17.42 8.78
C GLY A 285 -4.61 16.40 8.07
N LEU A 286 -5.50 15.81 8.85
CA LEU A 286 -6.43 14.77 8.41
C LEU A 286 -7.47 15.27 7.40
N ASP A 287 -7.88 16.56 7.49
CA ASP A 287 -8.82 17.15 6.53
C ASP A 287 -8.25 17.14 5.11
N ALA A 288 -7.01 17.58 4.93
CA ALA A 288 -6.35 17.59 3.63
C ALA A 288 -6.15 16.18 3.07
N LEU A 289 -5.75 15.22 3.93
CA LEU A 289 -5.64 13.81 3.57
C LEU A 289 -6.99 13.25 3.07
N ALA A 290 -8.08 13.53 3.78
CA ALA A 290 -9.42 13.06 3.43
C ALA A 290 -9.93 13.71 2.13
N GLN A 291 -9.67 14.99 1.91
CA GLN A 291 -10.12 15.72 0.72
C GLN A 291 -9.60 15.12 -0.59
N ARG A 292 -8.39 14.58 -0.63
CA ARG A 292 -7.85 13.86 -1.80
C ARG A 292 -8.69 12.63 -2.13
N SER A 293 -8.99 11.82 -1.12
CA SER A 293 -9.85 10.65 -1.26
C SER A 293 -11.26 11.04 -1.73
N HIS A 294 -11.82 12.11 -1.17
CA HIS A 294 -13.13 12.63 -1.60
C HIS A 294 -13.10 13.15 -3.05
N ALA A 295 -12.02 13.81 -3.47
CA ALA A 295 -11.86 14.27 -4.85
C ALA A 295 -11.86 13.07 -5.82
N TRP A 296 -11.10 12.03 -5.50
CA TRP A 296 -11.07 10.81 -6.31
C TRP A 296 -12.42 10.09 -6.35
N LEU A 297 -13.12 9.96 -5.21
CA LEU A 297 -14.43 9.33 -5.17
C LEU A 297 -15.47 10.12 -5.99
N ARG A 298 -15.44 11.46 -5.94
CA ARG A 298 -16.35 12.30 -6.72
C ARG A 298 -16.10 12.23 -8.24
N SER A 299 -14.89 11.92 -8.67
CA SER A 299 -14.57 11.80 -10.10
C SER A 299 -15.05 10.49 -10.72
N ARG A 300 -15.44 9.50 -9.91
CA ARG A 300 -15.88 8.21 -10.43
C ARG A 300 -17.20 8.31 -11.20
N PRO A 301 -17.35 7.61 -12.34
CA PRO A 301 -18.60 7.60 -13.10
C PRO A 301 -19.81 7.13 -12.28
N SER A 302 -19.58 6.28 -11.27
CA SER A 302 -20.61 5.79 -10.37
C SER A 302 -20.97 6.75 -9.23
N HIS A 303 -20.32 7.94 -9.16
CA HIS A 303 -20.65 8.91 -8.11
C HIS A 303 -22.05 9.47 -8.32
N PRO A 304 -22.92 9.56 -7.29
CA PRO A 304 -24.25 10.09 -7.41
C PRO A 304 -24.25 11.54 -7.93
N THR A 305 -25.01 11.81 -8.99
CA THR A 305 -25.15 13.15 -9.59
C THR A 305 -26.41 13.89 -9.15
N ARG A 306 -27.37 13.15 -8.54
CA ARG A 306 -28.60 13.75 -8.04
C ARG A 306 -28.39 14.31 -6.63
N PRO A 307 -29.07 15.40 -6.25
CA PRO A 307 -29.12 15.85 -4.86
C PRO A 307 -29.60 14.71 -3.96
N ARG A 308 -29.00 14.58 -2.80
CA ARG A 308 -29.45 13.60 -1.80
C ARG A 308 -30.78 14.02 -1.21
N PRO A 309 -31.77 13.10 -1.11
CA PRO A 309 -33.01 13.42 -0.42
C PRO A 309 -32.74 13.62 1.08
N VAL A 310 -33.55 14.45 1.69
CA VAL A 310 -33.64 14.53 3.15
C VAL A 310 -34.49 13.33 3.61
N LEU A 311 -33.90 12.46 4.41
CA LEU A 311 -34.57 11.28 4.96
C LEU A 311 -34.88 11.50 6.44
N LEU A 312 -36.10 11.24 6.82
CA LEU A 312 -36.53 11.12 8.22
C LEU A 312 -36.58 9.62 8.57
N ASN A 313 -35.76 9.20 9.51
CA ASN A 313 -35.81 7.86 10.06
C ASN A 313 -36.60 7.92 11.37
N THR A 314 -37.74 7.23 11.42
CA THR A 314 -38.62 7.18 12.59
C THR A 314 -38.49 5.88 13.38
N TRP A 315 -37.58 4.97 13.02
CA TRP A 315 -37.46 3.64 13.61
C TRP A 315 -37.31 3.72 15.16
N GLU A 316 -36.38 4.54 15.63
CA GLU A 316 -36.12 4.68 17.07
C GLU A 316 -37.28 5.38 17.84
N ALA A 317 -38.13 6.10 17.13
CA ALA A 317 -39.25 6.85 17.76
C ALA A 317 -40.51 6.00 17.88
N VAL A 318 -40.87 5.21 16.89
CA VAL A 318 -42.17 4.56 16.78
C VAL A 318 -42.10 3.06 16.41
N TYR A 319 -40.95 2.53 16.10
CA TYR A 319 -40.75 1.14 15.66
C TYR A 319 -41.76 0.73 14.56
N PHE A 320 -42.76 -0.10 14.90
CA PHE A 320 -43.81 -0.55 14.00
C PHE A 320 -45.14 0.20 14.18
N ASP A 321 -45.26 1.09 15.18
CA ASP A 321 -46.48 1.85 15.47
C ASP A 321 -46.47 3.17 14.68
N HIS A 322 -46.78 3.07 13.39
CA HIS A 322 -46.89 4.22 12.50
C HIS A 322 -48.35 4.68 12.42
N ASP A 323 -48.66 5.83 12.99
CA ASP A 323 -49.93 6.52 12.82
C ASP A 323 -49.85 7.58 11.71
N LEU A 324 -50.96 7.77 11.00
CA LEU A 324 -51.11 8.83 9.99
C LEU A 324 -51.61 10.11 10.63
#